data_45e8e000c605d45ab24dbb90c9a577f7
#
_entry.id   45e8e000c605d45ab24dbb90c9a577f7
#
_cell.length_a   1.000
_cell.length_b   1.000
_cell.length_c   1.000
_cell.angle_alpha   90.00
_cell.angle_beta   90.00
_cell.angle_gamma   90.00
#
_symmetry.space_group_name_H-M   'P 1'
#
loop_
_entity.id
_entity.type
_entity.pdbx_description
1 polymer ?
#
loop_
_entity_poly.entity_id
_entity_poly.type
_entity_poly.pdbx_seq_one_letter_code
_entity_poly.pdbx_strand_id
1 'polypeptide(L)'
;PICHTYLFNQAANFLAYYLGCVVVLCTATQPALSEVANPLRFASPVDLVTDYQLRFAQFRRTKIEVPETGNGFQAGELAEFVRSKQDENGSILVILNTRSAVEKVFEALKQCQPEHTQLYCLTTHLCAKHRADVIAEVKQKLNTLHGQERLICVSSQLIEAGVDVSFDCVIRSMAAL
;
A
#
# COMPACT_ATOMS: atom_id res chain seq x y z
N PRO A 1 19.03 -6.54 -1.36
CA PRO A 1 18.42 -5.93 -2.54
C PRO A 1 19.43 -5.49 -3.60
N ILE A 2 20.58 -4.91 -3.22
CA ILE A 2 21.61 -4.38 -4.17
C ILE A 2 22.13 -5.48 -5.12
N CYS A 3 22.31 -6.71 -4.64
CA CYS A 3 22.78 -7.83 -5.45
C CYS A 3 21.79 -8.20 -6.57
N HIS A 4 20.49 -8.15 -6.31
CA HIS A 4 19.46 -8.48 -7.29
C HIS A 4 19.37 -7.43 -8.40
N THR A 5 19.50 -6.14 -8.09
CA THR A 5 19.50 -5.07 -9.08
C THR A 5 20.71 -5.18 -10.01
N TYR A 6 21.90 -5.51 -9.47
CA TYR A 6 23.10 -5.73 -10.26
C TYR A 6 22.92 -6.85 -11.28
N LEU A 7 22.46 -8.03 -10.83
CA LEU A 7 22.23 -9.20 -11.69
C LEU A 7 21.17 -8.93 -12.76
N PHE A 8 20.08 -8.25 -12.37
CA PHE A 8 19.03 -7.85 -13.30
C PHE A 8 19.57 -6.95 -14.40
N ASN A 9 20.30 -5.90 -14.05
CA ASN A 9 20.88 -4.97 -15.01
C ASN A 9 21.89 -5.66 -15.94
N GLN A 10 22.70 -6.59 -15.39
CA GLN A 10 23.64 -7.35 -16.18
C GLN A 10 22.92 -8.24 -17.22
N ALA A 11 21.88 -8.94 -16.82
CA ALA A 11 21.09 -9.78 -17.71
C ALA A 11 20.37 -8.94 -18.78
N ALA A 12 19.71 -7.84 -18.40
CA ALA A 12 19.03 -6.97 -19.34
C ALA A 12 19.99 -6.31 -20.36
N ASN A 13 21.14 -5.82 -19.90
CA ASN A 13 22.17 -5.28 -20.78
C ASN A 13 22.75 -6.36 -21.73
N PHE A 14 22.93 -7.59 -21.26
CA PHE A 14 23.38 -8.71 -22.07
C PHE A 14 22.37 -9.05 -23.17
N LEU A 15 21.08 -9.18 -22.82
CA LEU A 15 20.01 -9.45 -23.78
C LEU A 15 19.94 -8.37 -24.86
N ALA A 16 20.01 -7.11 -24.46
CA ALA A 16 19.90 -6.00 -25.39
C ALA A 16 21.15 -5.89 -26.28
N TYR A 17 22.36 -5.95 -25.70
CA TYR A 17 23.60 -5.66 -26.42
C TYR A 17 24.11 -6.84 -27.25
N TYR A 18 24.12 -8.06 -26.67
CA TYR A 18 24.71 -9.22 -27.35
C TYR A 18 23.70 -10.01 -28.17
N LEU A 19 22.44 -10.04 -27.75
CA LEU A 19 21.40 -10.81 -28.45
C LEU A 19 20.46 -9.94 -29.29
N GLY A 20 20.66 -8.61 -29.29
CA GLY A 20 19.82 -7.68 -30.05
C GLY A 20 18.35 -7.67 -29.60
N CYS A 21 18.07 -8.09 -28.37
CA CYS A 21 16.72 -8.10 -27.85
C CYS A 21 16.24 -6.71 -27.46
N VAL A 22 14.96 -6.43 -27.72
CA VAL A 22 14.29 -5.25 -27.15
C VAL A 22 13.82 -5.58 -25.74
N VAL A 23 14.30 -4.84 -24.75
CA VAL A 23 13.91 -5.00 -23.34
C VAL A 23 12.97 -3.87 -22.98
N VAL A 24 11.73 -4.17 -22.63
CA VAL A 24 10.73 -3.21 -22.17
C VAL A 24 10.48 -3.42 -20.68
N LEU A 25 10.68 -2.35 -19.90
CA LEU A 25 10.40 -2.35 -18.46
C LEU A 25 8.99 -1.83 -18.23
N CYS A 26 8.15 -2.65 -17.61
CA CYS A 26 6.79 -2.29 -17.25
C CYS A 26 6.59 -2.49 -15.75
N THR A 27 6.47 -1.39 -15.01
CA THR A 27 6.29 -1.41 -13.55
C THR A 27 5.60 -0.14 -13.08
N ALA A 28 4.87 -0.21 -11.98
CA ALA A 28 4.21 0.96 -11.40
C ALA A 28 5.22 1.98 -10.83
N THR A 29 6.33 1.51 -10.30
CA THR A 29 7.42 2.34 -9.75
C THR A 29 8.75 1.81 -10.27
N GLN A 30 9.43 2.58 -11.10
CA GLN A 30 10.71 2.17 -11.64
C GLN A 30 11.82 2.39 -10.60
N PRO A 31 12.58 1.35 -10.23
CA PRO A 31 13.74 1.53 -9.37
C PRO A 31 14.84 2.30 -10.11
N ALA A 32 15.74 2.93 -9.35
CA ALA A 32 16.89 3.70 -9.88
C ALA A 32 17.95 2.77 -10.51
N LEU A 33 17.60 2.10 -11.61
CA LEU A 33 18.45 1.11 -12.28
C LEU A 33 19.68 1.72 -12.96
N SER A 34 19.67 3.02 -13.20
CA SER A 34 20.80 3.78 -13.79
C SER A 34 21.83 4.27 -12.75
N GLU A 35 21.48 4.26 -11.46
CA GLU A 35 22.27 4.85 -10.36
C GLU A 35 23.05 3.81 -9.54
N VAL A 36 23.24 2.61 -10.08
CA VAL A 36 23.93 1.51 -9.41
C VAL A 36 25.26 1.19 -10.09
N ALA A 37 26.12 0.40 -9.43
CA ALA A 37 27.46 0.07 -9.90
C ALA A 37 27.51 -0.57 -11.30
N ASN A 38 26.46 -1.26 -11.73
CA ASN A 38 26.30 -1.73 -13.10
C ASN A 38 24.98 -1.17 -13.65
N PRO A 39 25.00 0.06 -14.19
CA PRO A 39 23.80 0.75 -14.61
C PRO A 39 23.11 0.04 -15.79
N LEU A 40 21.79 0.07 -15.80
CA LEU A 40 21.02 -0.31 -16.98
C LEU A 40 21.19 0.79 -18.04
N ARG A 41 21.49 0.36 -19.27
CA ARG A 41 21.67 1.26 -20.41
C ARG A 41 20.36 1.37 -21.16
N PHE A 42 19.78 2.57 -21.14
CA PHE A 42 18.54 2.84 -21.88
C PHE A 42 18.83 3.34 -23.30
N ALA A 43 18.01 2.91 -24.23
CA ALA A 43 17.95 3.54 -25.55
C ALA A 43 17.18 4.86 -25.47
N SER A 44 17.34 5.73 -26.44
CA SER A 44 16.54 6.95 -26.55
C SER A 44 15.50 6.77 -27.70
N PRO A 45 14.22 7.10 -27.48
CA PRO A 45 13.63 7.64 -26.24
C PRO A 45 13.47 6.59 -25.15
N VAL A 46 13.65 7.00 -23.89
CA VAL A 46 13.56 6.09 -22.72
C VAL A 46 12.13 5.68 -22.46
N ASP A 47 11.19 6.62 -22.56
CA ASP A 47 9.78 6.39 -22.27
C ASP A 47 9.00 6.04 -23.54
N LEU A 48 8.22 4.94 -23.49
CA LEU A 48 7.29 4.56 -24.55
C LEU A 48 6.11 5.53 -24.68
N VAL A 49 5.76 6.22 -23.59
CA VAL A 49 4.67 7.20 -23.52
C VAL A 49 5.26 8.55 -23.13
N THR A 50 5.39 9.46 -24.06
CA THR A 50 6.06 10.75 -23.87
C THR A 50 5.27 11.74 -23.03
N ASP A 51 3.94 11.60 -22.96
CA ASP A 51 3.01 12.47 -22.23
C ASP A 51 2.47 11.84 -20.94
N TYR A 52 3.22 10.89 -20.35
CA TYR A 52 2.76 10.14 -19.19
C TYR A 52 2.40 11.01 -17.98
N GLN A 53 3.10 12.13 -17.76
CA GLN A 53 2.81 13.04 -16.65
C GLN A 53 1.42 13.68 -16.78
N LEU A 54 1.04 14.10 -17.99
CA LEU A 54 -0.29 14.65 -18.26
C LEU A 54 -1.38 13.60 -18.07
N ARG A 55 -1.11 12.37 -18.52
CA ARG A 55 -2.04 11.24 -18.34
C ARG A 55 -2.20 10.89 -16.87
N PHE A 56 -1.12 10.82 -16.10
CA PHE A 56 -1.19 10.61 -14.66
C PHE A 56 -2.01 11.67 -13.93
N ALA A 57 -1.88 12.93 -14.32
CA ALA A 57 -2.68 14.01 -13.73
C ALA A 57 -4.19 13.83 -13.98
N GLN A 58 -4.57 13.33 -15.15
CA GLN A 58 -5.99 13.04 -15.48
C GLN A 58 -6.55 11.86 -14.69
N PHE A 59 -5.70 10.90 -14.27
CA PHE A 59 -6.10 9.74 -13.47
C PHE A 59 -5.96 9.93 -11.97
N ARG A 60 -5.63 11.15 -11.51
CA ARG A 60 -5.49 11.43 -10.08
C ARG A 60 -6.85 11.30 -9.37
N ARG A 61 -7.00 10.22 -8.59
CA ARG A 61 -8.23 9.88 -7.86
C ARG A 61 -8.08 10.00 -6.35
N THR A 62 -6.85 10.20 -5.87
CA THR A 62 -6.54 10.21 -4.44
C THR A 62 -5.91 11.53 -4.03
N LYS A 63 -6.24 11.98 -2.82
CA LYS A 63 -5.57 13.09 -2.14
C LYS A 63 -4.65 12.48 -1.07
N ILE A 64 -3.37 12.84 -1.13
CA ILE A 64 -2.40 12.42 -0.11
C ILE A 64 -2.28 13.56 0.90
N GLU A 65 -2.51 13.26 2.17
CA GLU A 65 -2.34 14.17 3.30
C GLU A 65 -1.25 13.60 4.21
N VAL A 66 -0.30 14.44 4.58
CA VAL A 66 0.74 14.09 5.55
C VAL A 66 0.46 14.91 6.81
N PRO A 67 0.02 14.27 7.91
CA PRO A 67 -0.18 14.97 9.17
C PRO A 67 1.14 15.52 9.70
N GLU A 68 1.13 16.76 10.18
CA GLU A 68 2.29 17.38 10.85
C GLU A 68 2.42 16.83 12.28
N THR A 69 2.97 15.62 12.41
CA THR A 69 3.23 14.98 13.70
C THR A 69 4.74 14.89 13.91
N GLY A 70 5.29 15.70 14.81
CA GLY A 70 6.74 15.78 15.03
C GLY A 70 7.40 14.45 15.41
N ASN A 71 6.71 13.58 16.17
CA ASN A 71 7.23 12.30 16.66
C ASN A 71 6.39 11.09 16.22
N GLY A 72 5.50 11.25 15.24
CA GLY A 72 4.54 10.20 14.86
C GLY A 72 3.40 10.04 15.87
N PHE A 73 2.49 9.12 15.60
CA PHE A 73 1.33 8.82 16.46
C PHE A 73 1.64 7.71 17.46
N GLN A 74 1.24 7.89 18.70
CA GLN A 74 1.05 6.78 19.64
C GLN A 74 -0.21 5.99 19.26
N ALA A 75 -0.34 4.76 19.76
CA ALA A 75 -1.46 3.89 19.36
C ALA A 75 -2.85 4.48 19.68
N GLY A 76 -3.00 5.14 20.84
CA GLY A 76 -4.24 5.82 21.22
C GLY A 76 -4.53 7.05 20.34
N GLU A 77 -3.52 7.90 20.09
CA GLU A 77 -3.65 9.07 19.21
C GLU A 77 -4.01 8.67 17.78
N LEU A 78 -3.40 7.57 17.27
CA LEU A 78 -3.75 7.05 15.97
C LEU A 78 -5.17 6.52 15.93
N ALA A 79 -5.64 5.84 16.98
CA ALA A 79 -7.02 5.38 17.07
C ALA A 79 -8.02 6.55 17.06
N GLU A 80 -7.72 7.64 17.77
CA GLU A 80 -8.53 8.86 17.73
C GLU A 80 -8.51 9.53 16.35
N PHE A 81 -7.34 9.58 15.71
CA PHE A 81 -7.21 10.10 14.35
C PHE A 81 -8.03 9.26 13.34
N VAL A 82 -7.96 7.93 13.43
CA VAL A 82 -8.78 7.03 12.59
C VAL A 82 -10.27 7.31 12.80
N ARG A 83 -10.69 7.48 14.05
CA ARG A 83 -12.09 7.81 14.37
C ARG A 83 -12.53 9.15 13.78
N SER A 84 -11.70 10.18 13.86
CA SER A 84 -12.02 11.49 13.28
C SER A 84 -12.24 11.44 11.76
N LYS A 85 -11.67 10.44 11.09
CA LYS A 85 -11.86 10.24 9.64
C LYS A 85 -13.11 9.41 9.30
N GLN A 86 -13.75 8.76 10.28
CA GLN A 86 -14.93 7.92 10.04
C GLN A 86 -16.18 8.70 9.62
N ASP A 87 -16.33 9.95 10.05
CA ASP A 87 -17.49 10.76 9.70
C ASP A 87 -17.57 11.03 8.20
N GLU A 88 -16.40 11.16 7.56
CA GLU A 88 -16.27 11.44 6.13
C GLU A 88 -16.12 10.18 5.27
N ASN A 89 -15.79 9.04 5.88
CA ASN A 89 -15.42 7.82 5.14
C ASN A 89 -16.16 6.60 5.69
N GLY A 90 -16.82 5.85 4.80
CA GLY A 90 -17.50 4.59 5.14
C GLY A 90 -16.53 3.48 5.48
N SER A 91 -15.36 3.47 4.85
CA SER A 91 -14.35 2.43 5.02
C SER A 91 -12.95 3.01 5.20
N ILE A 92 -12.21 2.51 6.20
CA ILE A 92 -10.84 2.96 6.51
C ILE A 92 -9.91 1.75 6.61
N LEU A 93 -8.80 1.81 5.89
CA LEU A 93 -7.71 0.86 6.00
C LEU A 93 -6.53 1.51 6.73
N VAL A 94 -6.04 0.86 7.78
CA VAL A 94 -4.85 1.29 8.53
C VAL A 94 -3.73 0.29 8.28
N ILE A 95 -2.62 0.73 7.67
CA ILE A 95 -1.47 -0.12 7.35
C ILE A 95 -0.29 0.29 8.22
N LEU A 96 0.21 -0.64 9.02
CA LEU A 96 1.32 -0.41 9.94
C LEU A 96 2.50 -1.33 9.64
N ASN A 97 3.71 -0.85 9.92
CA ASN A 97 4.94 -1.56 9.56
C ASN A 97 5.24 -2.75 10.48
N THR A 98 4.76 -2.74 11.72
CA THR A 98 5.02 -3.80 12.69
C THR A 98 3.74 -4.43 13.21
N ARG A 99 3.81 -5.73 13.49
CA ARG A 99 2.71 -6.47 14.10
C ARG A 99 2.29 -5.88 15.46
N SER A 100 3.26 -5.55 16.30
CA SER A 100 2.98 -4.97 17.62
C SER A 100 2.21 -3.64 17.51
N ALA A 101 2.50 -2.81 16.49
CA ALA A 101 1.73 -1.59 16.24
C ALA A 101 0.29 -1.93 15.80
N VAL A 102 0.10 -2.92 14.93
CA VAL A 102 -1.23 -3.39 14.50
C VAL A 102 -2.06 -3.83 15.71
N GLU A 103 -1.49 -4.68 16.56
CA GLU A 103 -2.18 -5.19 17.77
C GLU A 103 -2.57 -4.06 18.73
N LYS A 104 -1.64 -3.12 19.02
CA LYS A 104 -1.90 -1.99 19.92
C LYS A 104 -2.98 -1.04 19.38
N VAL A 105 -2.93 -0.71 18.10
CA VAL A 105 -3.92 0.17 17.48
C VAL A 105 -5.28 -0.53 17.38
N PHE A 106 -5.30 -1.81 17.06
CA PHE A 106 -6.52 -2.60 17.03
C PHE A 106 -7.19 -2.66 18.40
N GLU A 107 -6.45 -2.92 19.48
CA GLU A 107 -7.00 -2.92 20.83
C GLU A 107 -7.48 -1.53 21.26
N ALA A 108 -6.77 -0.46 20.92
CA ALA A 108 -7.22 0.90 21.19
C ALA A 108 -8.53 1.23 20.47
N LEU A 109 -8.65 0.86 19.20
CA LEU A 109 -9.89 1.02 18.42
C LEU A 109 -11.03 0.19 18.99
N LYS A 110 -10.78 -1.04 19.46
CA LYS A 110 -11.77 -1.92 20.06
C LYS A 110 -12.33 -1.36 21.38
N GLN A 111 -11.49 -0.73 22.21
CA GLN A 111 -11.92 -0.08 23.45
C GLN A 111 -12.85 1.13 23.21
N CYS A 112 -12.68 1.80 22.09
CA CYS A 112 -13.40 3.00 21.72
C CYS A 112 -14.34 2.79 20.53
N GLN A 113 -14.70 1.53 20.22
CA GLN A 113 -15.46 1.18 19.02
C GLN A 113 -16.82 1.89 19.01
N PRO A 114 -17.07 2.75 18.00
CA PRO A 114 -18.36 3.39 17.83
C PRO A 114 -19.43 2.37 17.42
N GLU A 115 -20.69 2.70 17.69
CA GLU A 115 -21.83 1.92 17.20
C GLU A 115 -21.78 1.79 15.67
N HIS A 116 -22.27 0.66 15.14
CA HIS A 116 -22.30 0.35 13.70
C HIS A 116 -20.94 0.25 12.99
N THR A 117 -19.82 0.13 13.73
CA THR A 117 -18.49 -0.05 13.14
C THR A 117 -18.04 -1.50 13.21
N GLN A 118 -17.68 -2.08 12.07
CA GLN A 118 -17.05 -3.39 11.98
C GLN A 118 -15.53 -3.21 11.95
N LEU A 119 -14.84 -3.95 12.82
CA LEU A 119 -13.40 -3.84 13.02
C LEU A 119 -12.71 -5.15 12.66
N TYR A 120 -11.79 -5.10 11.71
CA TYR A 120 -11.01 -6.24 11.23
C TYR A 120 -9.53 -6.07 11.52
N CYS A 121 -8.85 -7.18 11.80
CA CYS A 121 -7.41 -7.22 12.02
C CYS A 121 -6.76 -8.26 11.10
N LEU A 122 -5.77 -7.84 10.31
CA LEU A 122 -5.03 -8.70 9.40
C LEU A 122 -3.55 -8.66 9.73
N THR A 123 -3.05 -9.75 10.34
CA THR A 123 -1.63 -9.92 10.66
C THR A 123 -1.10 -11.24 10.12
N THR A 124 0.22 -11.37 10.07
CA THR A 124 0.90 -12.63 9.68
C THR A 124 0.68 -13.78 10.67
N HIS A 125 0.11 -13.55 11.85
CA HIS A 125 -0.24 -14.59 12.82
C HIS A 125 -1.46 -15.41 12.42
N LEU A 126 -2.31 -14.88 11.57
CA LEU A 126 -3.43 -15.63 11.04
C LEU A 126 -2.89 -16.73 10.12
N CYS A 127 -3.35 -17.97 10.32
CA CYS A 127 -3.06 -19.03 9.35
C CYS A 127 -3.62 -18.64 7.97
N ALA A 128 -3.07 -19.20 6.90
CA ALA A 128 -3.40 -18.82 5.53
C ALA A 128 -4.91 -18.90 5.23
N LYS A 129 -5.58 -19.94 5.74
CA LYS A 129 -7.02 -20.12 5.58
C LYS A 129 -7.80 -19.00 6.27
N HIS A 130 -7.56 -18.77 7.55
CA HIS A 130 -8.26 -17.73 8.32
C HIS A 130 -8.05 -16.35 7.72
N ARG A 131 -6.83 -16.06 7.26
CA ARG A 131 -6.54 -14.81 6.56
C ARG A 131 -7.36 -14.65 5.27
N ALA A 132 -7.46 -15.72 4.48
CA ALA A 132 -8.28 -15.72 3.26
C ALA A 132 -9.76 -15.49 3.59
N ASP A 133 -10.27 -16.12 4.65
CA ASP A 133 -11.65 -15.97 5.10
C ASP A 133 -11.93 -14.52 5.53
N VAL A 134 -11.05 -13.90 6.34
CA VAL A 134 -11.19 -12.49 6.77
C VAL A 134 -11.11 -11.55 5.56
N ILE A 135 -10.21 -11.77 4.61
CA ILE A 135 -10.13 -10.95 3.39
C ILE A 135 -11.42 -11.07 2.56
N ALA A 136 -11.95 -12.28 2.42
CA ALA A 136 -13.22 -12.50 1.70
C ALA A 136 -14.39 -11.78 2.38
N GLU A 137 -14.47 -11.84 3.73
CA GLU A 137 -15.47 -11.14 4.51
C GLU A 137 -15.35 -9.62 4.36
N VAL A 138 -14.14 -9.05 4.48
CA VAL A 138 -13.87 -7.63 4.27
C VAL A 138 -14.32 -7.20 2.86
N LYS A 139 -13.97 -7.96 1.82
CA LYS A 139 -14.41 -7.69 0.43
C LYS A 139 -15.93 -7.68 0.30
N GLN A 140 -16.59 -8.67 0.86
CA GLN A 140 -18.04 -8.76 0.83
C GLN A 140 -18.66 -7.55 1.53
N LYS A 141 -18.15 -7.17 2.70
CA LYS A 141 -18.65 -6.04 3.47
C LYS A 141 -18.42 -4.70 2.75
N LEU A 142 -17.25 -4.47 2.16
CA LEU A 142 -16.99 -3.27 1.37
C LEU A 142 -18.00 -3.08 0.23
N ASN A 143 -18.46 -4.18 -0.37
CA ASN A 143 -19.45 -4.13 -1.44
C ASN A 143 -20.90 -3.93 -0.93
N THR A 144 -21.15 -4.15 0.34
CA THR A 144 -22.49 -4.09 0.95
C THR A 144 -22.66 -2.99 1.98
N LEU A 145 -21.63 -2.17 2.21
CA LEU A 145 -21.69 -1.03 3.10
C LEU A 145 -22.75 -0.01 2.67
N HIS A 146 -23.71 0.26 3.55
CA HIS A 146 -24.77 1.21 3.28
C HIS A 146 -25.05 2.12 4.50
N GLY A 147 -25.39 3.37 4.22
CA GLY A 147 -25.88 4.31 5.22
C GLY A 147 -24.85 4.64 6.31
N GLN A 148 -25.17 4.30 7.56
CA GLN A 148 -24.33 4.59 8.73
C GLN A 148 -23.32 3.47 9.07
N GLU A 149 -23.34 2.35 8.36
CA GLU A 149 -22.36 1.29 8.58
C GLU A 149 -20.94 1.77 8.27
N ARG A 150 -20.00 1.40 9.11
CA ARG A 150 -18.58 1.74 8.98
C ARG A 150 -17.73 0.49 9.06
N LEU A 151 -16.61 0.49 8.35
CA LEU A 151 -15.64 -0.59 8.36
C LEU A 151 -14.24 -0.04 8.59
N ILE A 152 -13.53 -0.58 9.58
CA ILE A 152 -12.11 -0.31 9.79
C ILE A 152 -11.35 -1.62 9.68
N CYS A 153 -10.31 -1.66 8.86
CA CYS A 153 -9.39 -2.77 8.78
C CYS A 153 -7.98 -2.32 9.19
N VAL A 154 -7.44 -2.92 10.24
CA VAL A 154 -6.05 -2.66 10.67
C VAL A 154 -5.18 -3.81 10.20
N SER A 155 -4.16 -3.53 9.41
CA SER A 155 -3.33 -4.54 8.78
C SER A 155 -1.83 -4.20 8.86
N SER A 156 -1.00 -5.22 8.79
CA SER A 156 0.39 -5.05 8.40
C SER A 156 0.48 -4.89 6.87
N GLN A 157 1.68 -4.67 6.33
CA GLN A 157 1.93 -4.58 4.88
C GLN A 157 1.45 -5.79 4.07
N LEU A 158 1.00 -6.85 4.76
CA LEU A 158 0.45 -8.06 4.16
C LEU A 158 -0.69 -7.81 3.17
N ILE A 159 -1.53 -6.79 3.42
CA ILE A 159 -2.68 -6.46 2.58
C ILE A 159 -2.27 -5.86 1.23
N GLU A 160 -1.04 -5.34 1.12
CA GLU A 160 -0.53 -4.72 -0.10
C GLU A 160 -0.17 -5.77 -1.17
N ALA A 161 0.11 -7.00 -0.77
CA ALA A 161 0.54 -8.08 -1.66
C ALA A 161 -0.64 -8.97 -2.07
N GLY A 162 -1.15 -8.78 -3.28
CA GLY A 162 -2.11 -9.69 -3.91
C GLY A 162 -3.55 -9.61 -3.39
N VAL A 163 -3.91 -8.54 -2.67
CA VAL A 163 -5.27 -8.29 -2.20
C VAL A 163 -5.85 -7.09 -2.95
N ASP A 164 -6.81 -7.35 -3.83
CA ASP A 164 -7.54 -6.32 -4.55
C ASP A 164 -8.74 -5.86 -3.71
N VAL A 165 -8.58 -4.76 -2.99
CA VAL A 165 -9.59 -4.11 -2.14
C VAL A 165 -9.50 -2.59 -2.30
N SER A 166 -10.64 -1.93 -2.25
CA SER A 166 -10.73 -0.47 -2.30
C SER A 166 -11.40 0.05 -1.04
N PHE A 167 -10.74 0.98 -0.36
CA PHE A 167 -11.24 1.68 0.81
C PHE A 167 -11.37 3.17 0.49
N ASP A 168 -12.28 3.86 1.16
CA ASP A 168 -12.47 5.31 0.99
C ASP A 168 -11.29 6.11 1.53
N CYS A 169 -10.70 5.65 2.64
CA CYS A 169 -9.54 6.25 3.28
C CYS A 169 -8.48 5.19 3.60
N VAL A 170 -7.23 5.50 3.32
CA VAL A 170 -6.09 4.66 3.69
C VAL A 170 -5.12 5.48 4.55
N ILE A 171 -4.87 5.01 5.77
CA ILE A 171 -3.88 5.58 6.69
C ILE A 171 -2.70 4.63 6.75
N ARG A 172 -1.52 5.10 6.39
CA ARG A 172 -0.33 4.26 6.30
C ARG A 172 0.84 4.84 7.08
N SER A 173 1.51 3.99 7.85
CA SER A 173 2.83 4.34 8.37
C SER A 173 3.81 4.53 7.21
N MET A 174 4.69 5.52 7.31
CA MET A 174 5.78 5.67 6.34
C MET A 174 6.57 4.36 6.26
N ALA A 175 6.79 3.89 5.04
CA ALA A 175 7.69 2.76 4.83
C ALA A 175 9.10 3.18 5.24
N ALA A 176 9.82 2.31 5.95
CA ALA A 176 11.26 2.50 6.10
C ALA A 176 11.89 2.44 4.71
N LEU A 177 12.66 3.45 4.36
CA LEU A 177 13.48 3.52 3.16
C LEU A 177 14.62 2.50 3.22
#